data_00391fb945918fda84ac8b627105cbcf
#
_entry.id   00391fb945918fda84ac8b627105cbcf
#
_cell.length_a   1.000
_cell.length_b   1.000
_cell.length_c   1.000
_cell.angle_alpha   90.00
_cell.angle_beta   90.00
_cell.angle_gamma   90.00
#
_symmetry.space_group_name_H-M   'P 1'
#
loop_
_entity.id
_entity.type
_entity.pdbx_description
1 polymer ?
#
loop_
_entity_poly.entity_id
_entity_poly.type
_entity_poly.pdbx_seq_one_letter_code
_entity_poly.pdbx_strand_id
1 'polypeptide(L)'
;MEPEPEPAAAASRSAPPAFRRGAIRGVVVRDLRKYLDDRGWLAELFRDDELEEEYRPAMAYTSATLPGVQRGPHEHRDQADYFCFIGPSNFKLRMWDNRPDSDTYGCVMTVYAGEDAPRAVIVPKGVVHAYKNVGAGIGIVVNLPNRLYMGDGRREEVDEIRHEDDPDTVYRLED
;
A
#
# COMPACT_ATOMS: atom_id res chain seq x y z
N MET A 1 14.17 -36.52 36.00
CA MET A 1 14.04 -36.48 34.53
C MET A 1 12.69 -35.86 34.26
N GLU A 2 12.68 -34.54 34.11
CA GLU A 2 11.45 -33.78 33.81
C GLU A 2 11.10 -33.97 32.35
N PRO A 3 9.81 -34.07 31.98
CA PRO A 3 9.42 -34.18 30.57
C PRO A 3 9.65 -32.86 29.86
N GLU A 4 10.26 -32.93 28.64
CA GLU A 4 10.38 -31.79 27.74
C GLU A 4 8.99 -31.28 27.38
N PRO A 5 8.83 -29.92 27.21
CA PRO A 5 7.56 -29.37 26.78
C PRO A 5 7.29 -29.74 25.32
N GLU A 6 6.09 -30.26 25.06
CA GLU A 6 5.60 -30.48 23.69
C GLU A 6 5.64 -29.18 22.84
N PRO A 7 6.02 -29.28 21.57
CA PRO A 7 6.02 -28.13 20.70
C PRO A 7 4.58 -27.63 20.51
N ALA A 8 4.37 -26.34 20.75
CA ALA A 8 3.09 -25.67 20.53
C ALA A 8 2.59 -25.96 19.12
N ALA A 9 1.36 -26.47 19.03
CA ALA A 9 0.69 -26.77 17.78
C ALA A 9 0.70 -25.53 16.87
N ALA A 10 1.30 -25.67 15.68
CA ALA A 10 1.25 -24.65 14.64
C ALA A 10 -0.22 -24.33 14.34
N ALA A 11 -0.61 -23.07 14.56
CA ALA A 11 -1.95 -22.61 14.24
C ALA A 11 -2.25 -22.96 12.79
N SER A 12 -3.30 -23.73 12.56
CA SER A 12 -3.81 -24.12 11.24
C SER A 12 -4.04 -22.84 10.42
N ARG A 13 -3.18 -22.58 9.43
CA ARG A 13 -3.43 -21.53 8.44
C ARG A 13 -4.71 -21.91 7.71
N SER A 14 -5.77 -21.18 7.95
CA SER A 14 -6.99 -21.31 7.15
C SER A 14 -6.65 -21.09 5.68
N ALA A 15 -7.30 -21.86 4.79
CA ALA A 15 -7.11 -21.68 3.36
C ALA A 15 -7.34 -20.21 2.99
N PRO A 16 -6.49 -19.63 2.09
CA PRO A 16 -6.66 -18.23 1.71
C PRO A 16 -8.05 -18.01 1.12
N PRO A 17 -8.66 -16.83 1.38
CA PRO A 17 -9.99 -16.54 0.85
C PRO A 17 -9.95 -16.54 -0.69
N ALA A 18 -11.02 -17.05 -1.31
CA ALA A 18 -11.22 -16.86 -2.73
C ALA A 18 -11.41 -15.37 -3.00
N PHE A 19 -10.43 -14.72 -3.64
CA PHE A 19 -10.49 -13.29 -3.91
C PHE A 19 -11.62 -12.93 -4.88
N ARG A 20 -12.37 -11.88 -4.55
CA ARG A 20 -13.44 -11.32 -5.38
C ARG A 20 -13.14 -9.87 -5.72
N ARG A 21 -13.36 -9.47 -6.96
CA ARG A 21 -13.19 -8.07 -7.37
C ARG A 21 -14.24 -7.21 -6.67
N GLY A 22 -13.80 -6.08 -6.09
CA GLY A 22 -14.71 -5.15 -5.41
C GLY A 22 -13.97 -4.01 -4.76
N ALA A 23 -14.72 -3.00 -4.31
CA ALA A 23 -14.18 -1.94 -3.47
C ALA A 23 -13.74 -2.51 -2.12
N ILE A 24 -12.70 -1.94 -1.55
CA ILE A 24 -12.18 -2.28 -0.22
C ILE A 24 -12.55 -1.16 0.74
N ARG A 25 -13.16 -1.51 1.86
CA ARG A 25 -13.57 -0.54 2.89
C ARG A 25 -12.37 0.26 3.41
N GLY A 26 -12.49 1.59 3.40
CA GLY A 26 -11.47 2.52 3.85
C GLY A 26 -10.37 2.82 2.82
N VAL A 27 -10.31 2.10 1.70
CA VAL A 27 -9.46 2.53 0.58
C VAL A 27 -10.10 3.74 -0.08
N VAL A 28 -9.34 4.83 -0.15
CA VAL A 28 -9.77 6.08 -0.79
C VAL A 28 -8.91 6.31 -2.02
N VAL A 29 -9.54 6.55 -3.16
CA VAL A 29 -8.86 6.93 -4.41
C VAL A 29 -9.33 8.31 -4.80
N ARG A 30 -8.40 9.25 -4.96
CA ARG A 30 -8.67 10.64 -5.30
C ARG A 30 -7.83 11.06 -6.51
N ASP A 31 -8.47 11.68 -7.50
CA ASP A 31 -7.73 12.26 -8.63
C ASP A 31 -6.94 13.49 -8.16
N LEU A 32 -5.69 13.58 -8.61
CA LEU A 32 -4.81 14.72 -8.37
C LEU A 32 -4.81 15.62 -9.61
N ARG A 33 -5.01 16.91 -9.38
CA ARG A 33 -5.00 17.89 -10.45
C ARG A 33 -3.61 18.47 -10.65
N LYS A 34 -3.12 18.45 -11.90
CA LYS A 34 -1.94 19.22 -12.34
C LYS A 34 -2.39 20.60 -12.82
N TYR A 35 -1.87 21.64 -12.21
CA TYR A 35 -2.08 23.03 -12.60
C TYR A 35 -0.92 23.46 -13.49
N LEU A 36 -1.16 23.59 -14.80
CA LEU A 36 -0.13 23.90 -15.80
C LEU A 36 0.03 25.40 -15.96
N ASP A 37 1.28 25.83 -16.13
CA ASP A 37 1.66 27.18 -16.55
C ASP A 37 2.94 27.13 -17.42
N ASP A 38 3.47 28.30 -17.81
CA ASP A 38 4.67 28.40 -18.67
C ASP A 38 5.94 27.81 -18.04
N ARG A 39 5.94 27.51 -16.75
CA ARG A 39 7.06 26.92 -16.00
C ARG A 39 6.95 25.40 -15.85
N GLY A 40 5.78 24.81 -16.18
CA GLY A 40 5.49 23.38 -16.01
C GLY A 40 4.16 23.16 -15.27
N TRP A 41 4.16 22.41 -14.18
CA TRP A 41 2.95 22.13 -13.41
C TRP A 41 3.22 22.05 -11.90
N LEU A 42 2.18 22.31 -11.15
CA LEU A 42 2.10 22.10 -9.71
C LEU A 42 0.91 21.19 -9.41
N ALA A 43 1.03 20.35 -8.39
CA ALA A 43 -0.09 19.59 -7.86
C ALA A 43 -0.08 19.58 -6.34
N GLU A 44 -1.26 19.74 -5.75
CA GLU A 44 -1.46 19.51 -4.32
C GLU A 44 -1.58 18.01 -4.09
N LEU A 45 -0.74 17.45 -3.23
CA LEU A 45 -0.77 16.03 -2.92
C LEU A 45 -1.80 15.72 -1.83
N PHE A 46 -1.90 16.56 -0.83
CA PHE A 46 -2.94 16.51 0.19
C PHE A 46 -3.19 17.89 0.80
N ARG A 47 -4.34 18.02 1.46
CA ARG A 47 -4.67 19.15 2.32
C ARG A 47 -5.12 18.60 3.67
N ASP A 48 -4.61 19.20 4.76
CA ASP A 48 -4.91 18.76 6.12
C ASP A 48 -6.39 18.95 6.48
N ASP A 49 -7.03 19.99 5.90
CA ASP A 49 -8.45 20.31 6.09
C ASP A 49 -9.41 19.41 5.28
N GLU A 50 -8.89 18.54 4.40
CA GLU A 50 -9.66 17.58 3.59
C GLU A 50 -9.36 16.11 3.96
N LEU A 51 -8.51 15.89 4.96
CA LEU A 51 -8.04 14.56 5.34
C LEU A 51 -8.60 14.15 6.71
N GLU A 52 -9.12 12.93 6.82
CA GLU A 52 -9.52 12.38 8.10
C GLU A 52 -8.30 12.28 9.05
N GLU A 53 -8.52 12.55 10.33
CA GLU A 53 -7.44 12.66 11.32
C GLU A 53 -6.58 11.39 11.39
N GLU A 54 -7.19 10.22 11.24
CA GLU A 54 -6.49 8.94 11.25
C GLU A 54 -5.50 8.76 10.09
N TYR A 55 -5.65 9.50 8.99
CA TYR A 55 -4.78 9.42 7.80
C TYR A 55 -3.80 10.59 7.68
N ARG A 56 -3.72 11.46 8.70
CA ARG A 56 -2.78 12.59 8.67
C ARG A 56 -1.35 12.10 8.58
N PRO A 57 -0.56 12.58 7.61
CA PRO A 57 0.83 12.16 7.43
C PRO A 57 1.71 12.51 8.63
N ALA A 58 2.46 11.53 9.13
CA ALA A 58 3.50 11.74 10.13
C ALA A 58 4.88 11.98 9.49
N MET A 59 5.07 11.49 8.28
CA MET A 59 6.30 11.66 7.51
C MET A 59 6.02 11.57 6.00
N ALA A 60 7.04 11.80 5.20
CA ALA A 60 6.98 11.60 3.75
C ALA A 60 8.27 10.98 3.25
N TYR A 61 8.17 10.11 2.26
CA TYR A 61 9.32 9.64 1.49
C TYR A 61 8.97 9.44 0.03
N THR A 62 10.01 9.39 -0.80
CA THR A 62 9.89 9.16 -2.24
C THR A 62 10.62 7.88 -2.59
N SER A 63 10.01 7.06 -3.44
CA SER A 63 10.62 5.87 -4.00
C SER A 63 10.71 5.97 -5.52
N ALA A 64 11.85 5.56 -6.08
CA ALA A 64 12.03 5.34 -7.50
C ALA A 64 11.90 3.86 -7.81
N THR A 65 11.14 3.51 -8.84
CA THR A 65 10.89 2.12 -9.25
C THR A 65 11.22 1.96 -10.74
N LEU A 66 12.10 1.02 -11.07
CA LEU A 66 12.49 0.72 -12.44
C LEU A 66 11.31 0.17 -13.26
N PRO A 67 11.33 0.28 -14.60
CA PRO A 67 10.31 -0.30 -15.47
C PRO A 67 10.11 -1.80 -15.20
N GLY A 68 8.86 -2.25 -15.12
CA GLY A 68 8.50 -3.64 -14.90
C GLY A 68 8.72 -4.16 -13.47
N VAL A 69 9.36 -3.38 -12.60
CA VAL A 69 9.64 -3.77 -11.21
C VAL A 69 8.42 -3.48 -10.33
N GLN A 70 8.18 -4.37 -9.36
CA GLN A 70 7.14 -4.20 -8.34
C GLN A 70 7.74 -3.96 -6.95
N ARG A 71 6.92 -3.39 -6.06
CA ARG A 71 7.14 -3.27 -4.62
C ARG A 71 5.95 -3.89 -3.89
N GLY A 72 6.23 -4.66 -2.85
CA GLY A 72 5.26 -5.54 -2.19
C GLY A 72 5.02 -6.84 -2.98
N PRO A 73 4.06 -7.67 -2.55
CA PRO A 73 2.97 -7.34 -1.63
C PRO A 73 3.39 -7.29 -0.15
N HIS A 74 2.91 -6.28 0.54
CA HIS A 74 3.08 -6.13 1.98
C HIS A 74 1.84 -5.47 2.60
N GLU A 75 1.74 -5.50 3.92
CA GLU A 75 0.72 -4.80 4.69
C GLU A 75 1.31 -4.25 5.98
N HIS A 76 0.60 -3.35 6.63
CA HIS A 76 0.97 -2.78 7.92
C HIS A 76 -0.03 -3.18 9.00
N ARG A 77 0.47 -3.39 10.24
CA ARG A 77 -0.37 -3.70 11.40
C ARG A 77 -1.13 -2.47 11.89
N ASP A 78 -0.49 -1.32 11.87
CA ASP A 78 -0.99 -0.07 12.46
C ASP A 78 -0.87 1.14 11.54
N GLN A 79 0.00 1.11 10.53
CA GLN A 79 0.20 2.19 9.60
C GLN A 79 -0.84 2.17 8.48
N ALA A 80 -1.32 3.34 8.09
CA ALA A 80 -1.94 3.57 6.80
C ALA A 80 -0.95 4.28 5.87
N ASP A 81 -0.94 3.88 4.61
CA ASP A 81 -0.17 4.54 3.56
C ASP A 81 -1.02 5.52 2.78
N TYR A 82 -0.43 6.62 2.37
CA TYR A 82 -1.02 7.61 1.48
C TYR A 82 -0.11 7.81 0.28
N PHE A 83 -0.32 7.01 -0.75
CA PHE A 83 0.47 7.05 -1.97
C PHE A 83 -0.01 8.14 -2.92
N CYS A 84 0.93 8.91 -3.48
CA CYS A 84 0.71 9.85 -4.56
C CYS A 84 1.44 9.39 -5.81
N PHE A 85 0.68 8.97 -6.80
CA PHE A 85 1.14 8.60 -8.13
C PHE A 85 0.88 9.77 -9.07
N ILE A 86 1.91 10.56 -9.37
CA ILE A 86 1.76 11.78 -10.17
C ILE A 86 2.67 11.81 -11.40
N GLY A 87 3.53 10.82 -11.54
CA GLY A 87 4.56 10.74 -12.57
C GLY A 87 5.96 11.08 -12.02
N PRO A 88 7.01 10.86 -12.79
CA PRO A 88 6.94 10.24 -14.12
C PRO A 88 6.52 8.79 -14.06
N SER A 89 6.07 8.23 -15.20
CA SER A 89 5.62 6.86 -15.39
C SER A 89 4.24 6.53 -14.79
N ASN A 90 3.74 5.35 -15.15
CA ASN A 90 2.44 4.83 -14.72
C ASN A 90 2.61 3.55 -13.91
N PHE A 91 1.67 3.33 -13.00
CA PHE A 91 1.69 2.22 -12.07
C PHE A 91 0.37 1.45 -12.09
N LYS A 92 0.46 0.13 -11.90
CA LYS A 92 -0.64 -0.75 -11.50
C LYS A 92 -0.51 -0.97 -10.00
N LEU A 93 -1.44 -0.47 -9.22
CA LEU A 93 -1.58 -0.74 -7.78
C LEU A 93 -2.67 -1.78 -7.60
N ARG A 94 -2.38 -2.85 -6.86
CA ARG A 94 -3.35 -3.87 -6.47
C ARG A 94 -3.38 -4.01 -4.97
N MET A 95 -4.58 -4.13 -4.43
CA MET A 95 -4.86 -4.17 -3.00
C MET A 95 -5.77 -5.34 -2.69
N TRP A 96 -5.57 -5.98 -1.53
CA TRP A 96 -6.37 -7.11 -1.05
C TRP A 96 -6.77 -6.85 0.40
N ASP A 97 -8.04 -6.93 0.71
CA ASP A 97 -8.50 -6.80 2.09
C ASP A 97 -8.22 -8.09 2.87
N ASN A 98 -7.24 -8.02 3.76
CA ASN A 98 -6.79 -9.13 4.61
C ASN A 98 -7.33 -9.01 6.05
N ARG A 99 -8.27 -8.10 6.30
CA ARG A 99 -8.85 -7.86 7.62
C ARG A 99 -10.04 -8.79 7.86
N PRO A 100 -9.93 -9.81 8.75
CA PRO A 100 -11.00 -10.81 8.96
C PRO A 100 -12.34 -10.20 9.38
N ASP A 101 -12.30 -9.08 10.11
CA ASP A 101 -13.50 -8.41 10.63
C ASP A 101 -14.07 -7.34 9.67
N SER A 102 -13.51 -7.23 8.46
CA SER A 102 -13.98 -6.28 7.45
C SER A 102 -15.12 -6.87 6.62
N ASP A 103 -16.15 -6.07 6.34
CA ASP A 103 -17.24 -6.42 5.43
C ASP A 103 -16.74 -6.70 3.99
N THR A 104 -15.54 -6.23 3.68
CA THR A 104 -14.88 -6.42 2.38
C THR A 104 -13.73 -7.41 2.43
N TYR A 105 -13.61 -8.23 3.51
CA TYR A 105 -12.60 -9.28 3.58
C TYR A 105 -12.57 -10.15 2.33
N GLY A 106 -11.38 -10.40 1.79
CA GLY A 106 -11.20 -11.13 0.54
C GLY A 106 -11.52 -10.34 -0.73
N CYS A 107 -11.90 -9.06 -0.64
CA CYS A 107 -12.00 -8.21 -1.82
C CYS A 107 -10.62 -7.88 -2.38
N VAL A 108 -10.54 -7.79 -3.71
CA VAL A 108 -9.38 -7.30 -4.45
C VAL A 108 -9.76 -6.10 -5.30
N MET A 109 -8.95 -5.06 -5.22
CA MET A 109 -9.13 -3.82 -5.96
C MET A 109 -7.85 -3.50 -6.75
N THR A 110 -8.00 -3.03 -7.99
CA THR A 110 -6.89 -2.60 -8.84
C THR A 110 -7.10 -1.16 -9.27
N VAL A 111 -6.05 -0.36 -9.15
CA VAL A 111 -6.03 1.07 -9.55
C VAL A 111 -4.84 1.26 -10.48
N TYR A 112 -5.05 1.95 -11.60
CA TYR A 112 -3.99 2.47 -12.45
C TYR A 112 -3.82 3.95 -12.16
N ALA A 113 -2.60 4.38 -11.89
CA ALA A 113 -2.31 5.75 -11.50
C ALA A 113 -0.90 6.14 -11.96
N GLY A 114 -0.64 7.44 -12.14
CA GLY A 114 0.67 7.94 -12.56
C GLY A 114 0.57 9.18 -13.43
N GLU A 115 1.44 9.26 -14.41
CA GLU A 115 1.57 10.43 -15.28
C GLU A 115 0.28 10.75 -16.06
N ASP A 116 -0.37 9.71 -16.61
CA ASP A 116 -1.58 9.84 -17.41
C ASP A 116 -2.86 9.92 -16.58
N ALA A 117 -2.81 9.41 -15.35
CA ALA A 117 -3.93 9.42 -14.40
C ALA A 117 -3.41 9.72 -12.99
N PRO A 118 -3.06 10.98 -12.69
CA PRO A 118 -2.53 11.33 -11.37
C PRO A 118 -3.54 11.05 -10.27
N ARG A 119 -3.14 10.25 -9.27
CA ARG A 119 -4.01 9.84 -8.17
C ARG A 119 -3.28 9.77 -6.85
N ALA A 120 -4.00 10.13 -5.80
CA ALA A 120 -3.68 9.75 -4.44
C ALA A 120 -4.51 8.54 -4.03
N VAL A 121 -3.88 7.61 -3.31
CA VAL A 121 -4.54 6.40 -2.81
C VAL A 121 -4.19 6.20 -1.34
N ILE A 122 -5.22 6.22 -0.48
CA ILE A 122 -5.08 5.85 0.92
C ILE A 122 -5.33 4.34 1.04
N VAL A 123 -4.36 3.65 1.62
CA VAL A 123 -4.43 2.22 1.92
C VAL A 123 -4.43 2.04 3.42
N PRO A 124 -5.56 1.65 4.04
CA PRO A 124 -5.64 1.46 5.48
C PRO A 124 -4.81 0.26 5.95
N LYS A 125 -4.48 0.24 7.23
CA LYS A 125 -3.84 -0.90 7.89
C LYS A 125 -4.58 -2.22 7.61
N GLY A 126 -3.85 -3.32 7.51
CA GLY A 126 -4.39 -4.65 7.25
C GLY A 126 -4.89 -4.87 5.81
N VAL A 127 -4.66 -3.90 4.93
CA VAL A 127 -4.88 -4.07 3.50
C VAL A 127 -3.54 -4.36 2.83
N VAL A 128 -3.39 -5.59 2.35
CA VAL A 128 -2.20 -5.99 1.58
C VAL A 128 -2.18 -5.20 0.27
N HIS A 129 -1.01 -4.69 -0.10
CA HIS A 129 -0.88 -3.91 -1.32
C HIS A 129 0.46 -4.12 -2.01
N ALA A 130 0.43 -3.97 -3.32
CA ALA A 130 1.62 -3.99 -4.17
C ALA A 130 1.41 -3.06 -5.36
N TYR A 131 2.48 -2.41 -5.81
CA TYR A 131 2.44 -1.67 -7.06
C TYR A 131 3.59 -2.02 -7.99
N LYS A 132 3.33 -1.96 -9.27
CA LYS A 132 4.29 -2.24 -10.36
C LYS A 132 4.38 -1.03 -11.27
N ASN A 133 5.59 -0.64 -11.61
CA ASN A 133 5.80 0.34 -12.67
C ASN A 133 5.51 -0.31 -14.03
N VAL A 134 4.44 0.14 -14.69
CA VAL A 134 3.99 -0.38 -15.99
C VAL A 134 4.38 0.52 -17.17
N GLY A 135 5.06 1.64 -16.90
CA GLY A 135 5.61 2.51 -17.92
C GLY A 135 7.02 2.09 -18.36
N ALA A 136 7.56 2.81 -19.34
CA ALA A 136 8.86 2.51 -19.95
C ALA A 136 10.06 3.18 -19.24
N GLY A 137 9.80 4.17 -18.38
CA GLY A 137 10.83 4.93 -17.65
C GLY A 137 10.80 4.63 -16.15
N ILE A 138 11.76 5.23 -15.42
CA ILE A 138 11.74 5.20 -13.95
C ILE A 138 10.48 5.91 -13.46
N GLY A 139 9.75 5.27 -12.57
CA GLY A 139 8.56 5.82 -11.96
C GLY A 139 8.84 6.31 -10.53
N ILE A 140 8.23 7.43 -10.17
CA ILE A 140 8.34 8.03 -8.83
C ILE A 140 7.00 7.92 -8.12
N VAL A 141 7.06 7.48 -6.88
CA VAL A 141 5.91 7.44 -5.96
C VAL A 141 6.28 8.19 -4.69
N VAL A 142 5.43 9.12 -4.28
CA VAL A 142 5.53 9.78 -2.97
C VAL A 142 4.60 9.04 -2.02
N ASN A 143 5.08 8.65 -0.86
CA ASN A 143 4.26 8.08 0.21
C ASN A 143 4.29 8.99 1.45
N LEU A 144 3.14 9.17 2.03
CA LEU A 144 2.86 10.05 3.16
C LEU A 144 2.18 9.22 4.28
N PRO A 145 2.91 8.26 4.91
CA PRO A 145 2.29 7.41 5.93
C PRO A 145 1.92 8.19 7.19
N ASN A 146 0.87 7.73 7.87
CA ASN A 146 0.36 8.32 9.11
C ASN A 146 1.20 7.96 10.35
N ARG A 147 2.25 7.16 10.20
CA ARG A 147 3.19 6.78 11.28
C ARG A 147 4.64 7.02 10.87
N LEU A 148 5.48 7.22 11.87
CA LEU A 148 6.92 7.32 11.67
C LEU A 148 7.51 5.93 11.43
N TYR A 149 8.36 5.79 10.41
CA TYR A 149 9.13 4.56 10.20
C TYR A 149 9.98 4.24 11.42
N MET A 150 9.79 3.05 11.99
CA MET A 150 10.42 2.63 13.25
C MET A 150 10.08 3.53 14.46
N GLY A 151 8.96 4.22 14.44
CA GLY A 151 8.50 5.04 15.55
C GLY A 151 9.35 6.27 15.85
N ASP A 152 9.14 6.87 17.01
CA ASP A 152 9.89 8.05 17.44
C ASP A 152 11.37 7.72 17.66
N GLY A 153 12.23 8.51 17.02
CA GLY A 153 13.68 8.31 17.07
C GLY A 153 14.17 6.99 16.48
N ARG A 154 13.33 6.27 15.71
CA ARG A 154 13.63 4.97 15.07
C ARG A 154 13.99 3.87 16.08
N ARG A 155 13.18 3.73 17.13
CA ARG A 155 13.43 2.79 18.25
C ARG A 155 12.42 1.66 18.31
N GLU A 156 11.43 1.65 17.44
CA GLU A 156 10.39 0.61 17.37
C GLU A 156 10.73 -0.40 16.27
N GLU A 157 10.10 -1.57 16.34
CA GLU A 157 10.15 -2.54 15.24
C GLU A 157 9.43 -1.98 14.00
N VAL A 158 9.86 -2.46 12.82
CA VAL A 158 9.22 -2.08 11.56
C VAL A 158 7.80 -2.61 11.53
N ASP A 159 6.83 -1.72 11.29
CA ASP A 159 5.42 -2.07 11.16
C ASP A 159 5.09 -2.54 9.73
N GLU A 160 5.71 -3.65 9.30
CA GLU A 160 5.49 -4.19 7.95
C GLU A 160 5.43 -5.72 8.02
N ILE A 161 4.43 -6.29 7.36
CA ILE A 161 4.32 -7.73 7.10
C ILE A 161 4.59 -7.93 5.61
N ARG A 162 5.74 -8.53 5.31
CA ARG A 162 6.24 -8.70 3.95
C ARG A 162 5.78 -10.03 3.37
N HIS A 163 4.74 -9.99 2.56
CA HIS A 163 4.24 -11.16 1.83
C HIS A 163 5.10 -11.49 0.59
N GLU A 164 5.88 -10.54 0.09
CA GLU A 164 6.85 -10.78 -0.99
C GLU A 164 7.98 -11.76 -0.61
N ASP A 165 8.24 -11.93 0.69
CA ASP A 165 9.25 -12.86 1.18
C ASP A 165 8.71 -14.30 1.30
N ASP A 166 7.39 -14.52 1.14
CA ASP A 166 6.75 -15.83 1.12
C ASP A 166 6.61 -16.34 -0.32
N PRO A 167 7.33 -17.40 -0.74
CA PRO A 167 7.24 -17.95 -2.09
C PRO A 167 5.84 -18.50 -2.42
N ASP A 168 5.07 -18.86 -1.41
CA ASP A 168 3.72 -19.40 -1.54
C ASP A 168 2.64 -18.31 -1.38
N THR A 169 3.02 -17.03 -1.38
CA THR A 169 2.07 -15.94 -1.23
C THR A 169 0.93 -16.02 -2.26
N VAL A 170 -0.28 -15.79 -1.79
CA VAL A 170 -1.50 -15.74 -2.63
C VAL A 170 -1.73 -14.35 -3.24
N TYR A 171 -1.03 -13.34 -2.74
CA TYR A 171 -1.16 -11.95 -3.18
C TYR A 171 -0.28 -11.72 -4.41
N ARG A 172 -0.86 -11.82 -5.60
CA ARG A 172 -0.12 -11.68 -6.86
C ARG A 172 -0.65 -10.51 -7.68
N LEU A 173 0.27 -9.68 -8.19
CA LEU A 173 -0.06 -8.55 -9.07
C LEU A 173 -0.49 -9.03 -10.46
N GLU A 174 -0.07 -10.18 -10.89
CA GLU A 174 -0.43 -10.78 -12.16
C GLU A 174 -1.77 -11.52 -12.02
N ASP A 175 -2.60 -11.36 -13.03
CA ASP A 175 -3.92 -12.02 -13.11
C ASP A 175 -3.77 -13.46 -13.59
#